data_e25673f7b0184a57075deef62d1d8c6a
#
_entry.id   e25673f7b0184a57075deef62d1d8c6a
#
_cell.length_a   1.000
_cell.length_b   1.000
_cell.length_c   1.000
_cell.angle_alpha   90.00
_cell.angle_beta   90.00
_cell.angle_gamma   90.00
#
_symmetry.space_group_name_H-M   'P 1'
#
loop_
_entity.id
_entity.type
_entity.pdbx_description
1 polymer ?
#
loop_
_entity_poly.entity_id
_entity_poly.type
_entity_poly.pdbx_seq_one_letter_code
_entity_poly.pdbx_strand_id
1 'polypeptide(L)'
;MTPQDLIRIAYAGFNARDIPAVLATLHPQVRWSRAWEGDYATGHDEVRAYWLRQWQELNPHVEPTSSAERADGRLEVAVHQVVHDKQGKLLFDGPVKHIYTLQDGLLKQMDIEQVAPGTEPA
;
A
#
# COMPACT_ATOMS: atom_id res chain seq x y z
N MET A 1 16.57 -8.51 -6.21
CA MET A 1 15.25 -7.99 -6.62
C MET A 1 15.28 -6.48 -6.53
N THR A 2 14.85 -5.80 -7.57
CA THR A 2 14.84 -4.33 -7.57
C THR A 2 13.68 -3.80 -6.74
N PRO A 3 13.72 -2.53 -6.30
CA PRO A 3 12.56 -1.92 -5.65
C PRO A 3 11.29 -2.00 -6.50
N GLN A 4 11.40 -1.84 -7.81
CA GLN A 4 10.27 -1.95 -8.72
C GLN A 4 9.70 -3.36 -8.75
N ASP A 5 10.55 -4.39 -8.63
CA ASP A 5 10.09 -5.78 -8.52
C ASP A 5 9.28 -5.99 -7.24
N LEU A 6 9.75 -5.44 -6.12
CA LEU A 6 9.04 -5.53 -4.84
C LEU A 6 7.66 -4.90 -4.94
N ILE A 7 7.56 -3.72 -5.55
CA ILE A 7 6.29 -3.01 -5.73
C ILE A 7 5.34 -3.85 -6.60
N ARG A 8 5.84 -4.34 -7.73
CA ARG A 8 5.01 -5.15 -8.65
C ARG A 8 4.44 -6.38 -7.94
N ILE A 9 5.29 -7.10 -7.21
CA ILE A 9 4.87 -8.31 -6.49
C ILE A 9 3.90 -7.97 -5.37
N ALA A 10 4.18 -6.93 -4.59
CA ALA A 10 3.35 -6.55 -3.46
C ALA A 10 1.94 -6.15 -3.92
N TYR A 11 1.83 -5.31 -4.95
CA TYR A 11 0.52 -4.84 -5.41
C TYR A 11 -0.27 -5.95 -6.09
N ALA A 12 0.38 -6.77 -6.91
CA ALA A 12 -0.29 -7.93 -7.51
C ALA A 12 -0.80 -8.89 -6.45
N GLY A 13 0.02 -9.16 -5.43
CA GLY A 13 -0.37 -10.03 -4.31
C GLY A 13 -1.52 -9.45 -3.49
N PHE A 14 -1.48 -8.15 -3.21
CA PHE A 14 -2.56 -7.49 -2.48
C PHE A 14 -3.88 -7.60 -3.24
N ASN A 15 -3.88 -7.30 -4.53
CA ASN A 15 -5.09 -7.36 -5.35
C ASN A 15 -5.62 -8.79 -5.49
N ALA A 16 -4.73 -9.77 -5.50
CA ALA A 16 -5.10 -11.19 -5.54
C ALA A 16 -5.47 -11.76 -4.16
N ARG A 17 -5.36 -10.96 -3.11
CA ARG A 17 -5.56 -11.39 -1.72
C ARG A 17 -4.57 -12.50 -1.30
N ASP A 18 -3.39 -12.48 -1.90
CA ASP A 18 -2.31 -13.44 -1.64
C ASP A 18 -1.38 -12.88 -0.57
N ILE A 19 -1.78 -13.02 0.69
CA ILE A 19 -1.03 -12.48 1.82
C ILE A 19 0.42 -12.98 1.85
N PRO A 20 0.71 -14.30 1.71
CA PRO A 20 2.10 -14.74 1.73
C PRO A 20 2.98 -14.05 0.69
N ALA A 21 2.47 -13.82 -0.52
CA ALA A 21 3.23 -13.16 -1.57
C ALA A 21 3.59 -11.71 -1.17
N VAL A 22 2.64 -10.98 -0.57
CA VAL A 22 2.89 -9.61 -0.12
C VAL A 22 3.86 -9.60 1.05
N LEU A 23 3.65 -10.45 2.05
CA LEU A 23 4.52 -10.50 3.23
C LEU A 23 5.96 -10.82 2.86
N ALA A 24 6.19 -11.59 1.80
CA ALA A 24 7.53 -11.90 1.33
C ALA A 24 8.30 -10.65 0.87
N THR A 25 7.61 -9.57 0.52
CA THR A 25 8.23 -8.30 0.14
C THR A 25 8.45 -7.38 1.33
N LEU A 26 7.89 -7.70 2.50
CA LEU A 26 7.91 -6.84 3.67
C LEU A 26 8.98 -7.29 4.65
N HIS A 27 9.68 -6.32 5.23
CA HIS A 27 10.65 -6.56 6.29
C HIS A 27 9.93 -7.19 7.48
N PRO A 28 10.58 -8.11 8.25
CA PRO A 28 9.92 -8.70 9.43
C PRO A 28 9.44 -7.68 10.46
N GLN A 29 10.06 -6.51 10.51
CA GLN A 29 9.68 -5.43 11.42
C GLN A 29 8.98 -4.30 10.69
N VAL A 30 8.26 -4.60 9.62
CA VAL A 30 7.58 -3.61 8.80
C VAL A 30 6.60 -2.78 9.61
N ARG A 31 6.49 -1.49 9.24
CA ARG A 31 5.48 -0.58 9.76
C ARG A 31 4.58 -0.18 8.58
N TRP A 32 3.34 -0.59 8.64
CA TRP A 32 2.37 -0.38 7.58
C TRP A 32 1.30 0.61 8.04
N SER A 33 1.17 1.74 7.36
CA SER A 33 0.19 2.75 7.72
C SER A 33 -1.23 2.19 7.70
N ARG A 34 -1.96 2.40 8.78
CA ARG A 34 -3.39 2.08 8.87
C ARG A 34 -4.20 3.31 8.52
N ALA A 35 -3.94 3.85 7.35
CA ALA A 35 -4.65 4.93 6.68
C ALA A 35 -5.42 5.87 7.61
N TRP A 36 -6.71 5.57 7.84
CA TRP A 36 -7.60 6.45 8.57
C TRP A 36 -7.49 6.34 10.10
N GLU A 37 -6.76 5.36 10.60
CA GLU A 37 -6.58 5.19 12.05
C GLU A 37 -5.39 5.99 12.58
N GLY A 38 -4.51 6.47 11.68
CA GLY A 38 -3.43 7.38 12.04
C GLY A 38 -2.23 6.74 12.72
N ASP A 39 -2.14 5.41 12.70
CA ASP A 39 -1.03 4.66 13.29
C ASP A 39 -0.53 3.58 12.34
N TYR A 40 0.21 2.60 12.84
CA TYR A 40 0.82 1.56 12.03
C TYR A 40 0.48 0.17 12.56
N ALA A 41 0.27 -0.77 11.64
CA ALA A 41 0.39 -2.19 11.93
C ALA A 41 1.88 -2.53 11.85
N THR A 42 2.43 -3.16 12.87
CA THR A 42 3.85 -3.45 12.98
C THR A 42 4.11 -4.95 12.94
N GLY A 43 4.97 -5.38 12.02
CA GLY A 43 5.30 -6.78 11.82
C GLY A 43 4.28 -7.53 11.00
N HIS A 44 4.68 -8.72 10.53
CA HIS A 44 3.85 -9.50 9.61
C HIS A 44 2.50 -9.89 10.21
N ASP A 45 2.46 -10.26 11.50
CA ASP A 45 1.22 -10.72 12.11
C ASP A 45 0.18 -9.61 12.22
N GLU A 46 0.60 -8.40 12.63
CA GLU A 46 -0.32 -7.27 12.72
C GLU A 46 -0.79 -6.81 11.35
N VAL A 47 0.09 -6.80 10.37
CA VAL A 47 -0.27 -6.43 8.99
C VAL A 47 -1.28 -7.40 8.42
N ARG A 48 -1.05 -8.72 8.61
CA ARG A 48 -2.00 -9.75 8.18
C ARG A 48 -3.36 -9.54 8.83
N ALA A 49 -3.39 -9.34 10.14
CA ALA A 49 -4.64 -9.14 10.88
C ALA A 49 -5.39 -7.91 10.40
N TYR A 50 -4.67 -6.82 10.15
CA TYR A 50 -5.24 -5.59 9.64
C TYR A 50 -5.90 -5.80 8.26
N TRP A 51 -5.19 -6.45 7.33
CA TRP A 51 -5.75 -6.71 6.01
C TRP A 51 -6.94 -7.64 6.03
N LEU A 52 -6.88 -8.72 6.82
CA LEU A 52 -8.00 -9.65 6.93
C LEU A 52 -9.24 -8.97 7.47
N ARG A 53 -9.08 -8.09 8.48
CA ARG A 53 -10.20 -7.31 9.01
C ARG A 53 -10.74 -6.35 7.96
N GLN A 54 -9.86 -5.64 7.26
CA GLN A 54 -10.26 -4.69 6.23
C GLN A 54 -11.03 -5.38 5.10
N TRP A 55 -10.58 -6.55 4.68
CA TRP A 55 -11.22 -7.29 3.57
C TRP A 55 -12.54 -7.95 3.97
N GLN A 56 -12.87 -8.01 5.24
CA GLN A 56 -14.20 -8.43 5.69
C GLN A 56 -15.26 -7.37 5.41
N GLU A 57 -14.86 -6.11 5.35
CA GLU A 57 -15.78 -4.99 5.19
C GLU A 57 -15.64 -4.29 3.85
N LEU A 58 -14.43 -4.32 3.28
CA LEU A 58 -14.08 -3.55 2.10
C LEU A 58 -13.49 -4.45 1.02
N ASN A 59 -13.58 -3.97 -0.22
CA ASN A 59 -12.98 -4.63 -1.36
C ASN A 59 -12.07 -3.62 -2.07
N PRO A 60 -10.85 -3.38 -1.55
CA PRO A 60 -9.93 -2.42 -2.14
C PRO A 60 -9.16 -3.02 -3.31
N HIS A 61 -8.87 -2.16 -4.30
CA HIS A 61 -7.99 -2.47 -5.41
C HIS A 61 -6.99 -1.34 -5.55
N VAL A 62 -5.71 -1.66 -5.73
CA VAL A 62 -4.63 -0.69 -5.84
C VAL A 62 -3.84 -0.94 -7.12
N GLU A 63 -3.70 0.08 -7.94
CA GLU A 63 -2.97 -0.01 -9.20
C GLU A 63 -1.82 0.98 -9.19
N PRO A 64 -0.56 0.52 -9.14
CA PRO A 64 0.59 1.43 -9.23
C PRO A 64 0.67 1.99 -10.65
N THR A 65 0.76 3.31 -10.75
CA THR A 65 0.81 3.99 -12.05
C THR A 65 2.20 4.51 -12.38
N SER A 66 2.99 4.84 -11.36
CA SER A 66 4.39 5.25 -11.54
C SER A 66 5.13 5.15 -10.22
N SER A 67 6.46 5.19 -10.30
CA SER A 67 7.30 5.23 -9.10
C SER A 67 8.51 6.11 -9.35
N ALA A 68 9.01 6.74 -8.29
CA ALA A 68 10.19 7.58 -8.34
C ALA A 68 10.91 7.54 -7.00
N GLU A 69 12.25 7.61 -7.04
CA GLU A 69 13.04 7.71 -5.84
C GLU A 69 13.07 9.16 -5.37
N ARG A 70 12.83 9.38 -4.07
CA ARG A 70 12.92 10.69 -3.46
C ARG A 70 14.37 11.03 -3.11
N ALA A 71 14.63 12.32 -2.87
CA ALA A 71 15.96 12.79 -2.52
C ALA A 71 16.50 12.14 -1.24
N ASP A 72 15.61 11.74 -0.33
CA ASP A 72 15.99 11.06 0.93
C ASP A 72 16.12 9.54 0.78
N GLY A 73 16.01 9.02 -0.43
CA GLY A 73 16.16 7.59 -0.72
C GLY A 73 14.88 6.78 -0.60
N ARG A 74 13.78 7.38 -0.14
CA ARG A 74 12.50 6.67 -0.08
C ARG A 74 11.92 6.54 -1.49
N LEU A 75 11.06 5.54 -1.67
CA LEU A 75 10.40 5.28 -2.94
C LEU A 75 8.96 5.78 -2.91
N GLU A 76 8.65 6.70 -3.80
CA GLU A 76 7.29 7.22 -3.95
C GLU A 76 6.59 6.44 -5.05
N VAL A 77 5.42 5.86 -4.72
CA VAL A 77 4.59 5.13 -5.68
C VAL A 77 3.27 5.86 -5.85
N ALA A 78 3.00 6.32 -7.05
CA ALA A 78 1.70 6.87 -7.38
C ALA A 78 0.74 5.71 -7.64
N VAL A 79 -0.42 5.74 -7.00
CA VAL A 79 -1.37 4.64 -7.00
C VAL A 79 -2.76 5.16 -7.34
N HIS A 80 -3.46 4.46 -8.22
CA HIS A 80 -4.90 4.64 -8.39
C HIS A 80 -5.59 3.62 -7.49
N GLN A 81 -6.33 4.11 -6.50
CA GLN A 81 -7.00 3.26 -5.54
C GLN A 81 -8.51 3.31 -5.76
N VAL A 82 -9.13 2.15 -5.80
CA VAL A 82 -10.58 2.02 -5.91
C VAL A 82 -11.05 1.13 -4.77
N VAL A 83 -12.00 1.61 -3.98
CA VAL A 83 -12.53 0.86 -2.85
C VAL A 83 -14.04 0.73 -2.98
N HIS A 84 -14.52 -0.51 -2.98
CA HIS A 84 -15.95 -0.81 -2.91
C HIS A 84 -16.26 -1.44 -1.55
N ASP A 85 -17.52 -1.34 -1.11
CA ASP A 85 -17.98 -2.16 0.00
C ASP A 85 -18.32 -3.57 -0.50
N LYS A 86 -18.79 -4.43 0.40
CA LYS A 86 -19.10 -5.83 0.04
C LYS A 86 -20.36 -5.98 -0.82
N GLN A 87 -21.16 -4.92 -0.92
CA GLN A 87 -22.33 -4.89 -1.77
C GLN A 87 -22.04 -4.27 -3.15
N GLY A 88 -20.79 -3.89 -3.38
CA GLY A 88 -20.37 -3.32 -4.66
C GLY A 88 -20.53 -1.81 -4.76
N LYS A 89 -20.88 -1.13 -3.67
CA LYS A 89 -20.99 0.32 -3.67
C LYS A 89 -19.61 0.95 -3.69
N LEU A 90 -19.39 1.90 -4.59
CA LEU A 90 -18.14 2.64 -4.66
C LEU A 90 -18.00 3.59 -3.48
N LEU A 91 -16.93 3.44 -2.71
CA LEU A 91 -16.63 4.28 -1.55
C LEU A 91 -15.51 5.28 -1.84
N PHE A 92 -14.53 4.91 -2.66
CA PHE A 92 -13.41 5.77 -3.01
C PHE A 92 -12.89 5.38 -4.39
N ASP A 93 -12.54 6.39 -5.19
CA ASP A 93 -11.90 6.19 -6.49
C ASP A 93 -11.03 7.41 -6.74
N GLY A 94 -9.73 7.25 -6.65
CA GLY A 94 -8.85 8.38 -6.84
C GLY A 94 -7.38 8.06 -6.62
N PRO A 95 -6.53 9.08 -6.74
CA PRO A 95 -5.09 8.92 -6.57
C PRO A 95 -4.70 8.98 -5.10
N VAL A 96 -3.70 8.18 -4.75
CA VAL A 96 -2.99 8.28 -3.47
C VAL A 96 -1.51 8.07 -3.76
N LYS A 97 -0.64 8.46 -2.82
CA LYS A 97 0.79 8.15 -2.89
C LYS A 97 1.16 7.26 -1.74
N HIS A 98 1.87 6.19 -2.04
CA HIS A 98 2.48 5.33 -1.03
C HIS A 98 3.97 5.60 -1.01
N ILE A 99 4.50 5.91 0.18
CA ILE A 99 5.92 6.24 0.34
C ILE A 99 6.58 5.11 1.12
N TYR A 100 7.53 4.44 0.49
CA TYR A 100 8.19 3.28 1.07
C TYR A 100 9.59 3.61 1.53
N THR A 101 9.91 3.17 2.74
CA THR A 101 11.28 3.09 3.23
C THR A 101 11.75 1.65 3.05
N LEU A 102 12.91 1.46 2.41
CA LEU A 102 13.48 0.14 2.20
C LEU A 102 14.60 -0.11 3.19
N GLN A 103 14.71 -1.37 3.63
CA GLN A 103 15.79 -1.82 4.49
C GLN A 103 16.06 -3.29 4.19
N ASP A 104 17.34 -3.65 4.05
CA ASP A 104 17.75 -5.04 3.78
C ASP A 104 17.10 -5.61 2.52
N GLY A 105 16.84 -4.77 1.52
CA GLY A 105 16.23 -5.20 0.28
C GLY A 105 14.72 -5.48 0.38
N LEU A 106 14.06 -5.03 1.44
CA LEU A 106 12.65 -5.26 1.70
C LEU A 106 11.94 -3.95 2.03
N LEU A 107 10.62 -3.96 1.95
CA LEU A 107 9.79 -2.82 2.29
C LEU A 107 9.65 -2.74 3.81
N LYS A 108 10.29 -1.74 4.42
CA LYS A 108 10.37 -1.59 5.87
C LYS A 108 9.24 -0.75 6.45
N GLN A 109 8.80 0.28 5.72
CA GLN A 109 7.75 1.17 6.17
C GLN A 109 6.97 1.69 4.98
N MET A 110 5.66 1.77 5.13
CA MET A 110 4.79 2.37 4.13
C MET A 110 4.01 3.50 4.79
N ASP A 111 4.15 4.70 4.23
CA ASP A 111 3.40 5.88 4.61
C ASP A 111 2.46 6.26 3.46
N ILE A 112 1.35 6.89 3.79
CA ILE A 112 0.38 7.34 2.80
C ILE A 112 0.38 8.86 2.76
N GLU A 113 0.49 9.41 1.54
CA GLU A 113 0.28 10.84 1.30
C GLU A 113 -0.99 11.01 0.47
N GLN A 114 -1.91 11.80 0.99
CA GLN A 114 -3.13 12.11 0.26
C GLN A 114 -2.82 13.09 -0.87
N VAL A 115 -3.43 12.86 -2.03
CA VAL A 115 -3.44 13.85 -3.08
C VAL A 115 -4.65 14.73 -2.84
N ALA A 116 -4.40 15.98 -2.44
CA ALA A 116 -5.48 16.88 -2.05
C ALA A 116 -6.37 17.21 -3.26
N PRO A 117 -7.70 17.23 -3.07
CA PRO A 117 -8.60 17.65 -4.13
C PRO A 117 -8.25 19.06 -4.62
N GLY A 118 -8.21 19.25 -5.94
CA GLY A 118 -7.90 20.52 -6.53
C GLY A 118 -6.42 20.82 -6.68
N THR A 119 -5.52 19.99 -6.13
CA THR A 119 -4.07 20.12 -6.34
C THR A 119 -3.55 19.14 -7.37
N GLU A 120 -4.38 18.22 -7.80
CA GLU A 120 -4.05 17.30 -8.86
C GLU A 120 -3.88 18.06 -10.16
N PRO A 121 -2.95 17.64 -11.01
CA PRO A 121 -2.84 18.22 -12.34
C PRO A 121 -4.18 18.11 -13.05
N ALA A 122 -4.64 19.21 -13.50
CA ALA A 122 -5.90 19.22 -14.23
C ALA A 122 -5.74 18.49 -15.57
#